data_fd9ef371b739ca4964dd3ded9609082f
#
_entry.id   fd9ef371b739ca4964dd3ded9609082f
#
_cell.length_a   1.000
_cell.length_b   1.000
_cell.length_c   1.000
_cell.angle_alpha   90.00
_cell.angle_beta   90.00
_cell.angle_gamma   90.00
#
_symmetry.space_group_name_H-M   'P 1'
#
loop_
_entity.id
_entity.type
_entity.pdbx_description
1 polymer ?
#
loop_
_entity_poly.entity_id
_entity_poly.type
_entity_poly.pdbx_seq_one_letter_code
_entity_poly.pdbx_strand_id
1 'polypeptide(L)'
;TTTTTLQPDGVLSEIKNMMVRGVSPHMEVVDSSTLRIFYSSLDVMGLAVDLCDYELNCIRQGVVNRVQDLTLITTVDGVRRGYYVELNPNTKSKEIYTAIFSEDGLTYSESKSLGFNDGGSMAWGVPDSVLLPDGRVRLYWVAESTGMRGEKIVSATSDSPKGIKFTKDPGYRLENGYVDFEVLRAEENNWEAVFSYSPEGLPRIPQSIFYGTSKDGLTWEFTGNAISPTNMSYLDPTGILLDNGTYLLISSVAPNELGDRDYILYSMVLTTP
;
A
#
# COMPACT_ATOMS: atom_id res chain seq x y z
N THR A 1 -17.06 26.35 -22.00
CA THR A 1 -17.42 25.23 -21.11
C THR A 1 -16.68 24.01 -21.61
N THR A 2 -15.53 23.72 -21.02
CA THR A 2 -14.80 22.49 -21.21
C THR A 2 -15.57 21.40 -20.44
N THR A 3 -16.26 20.54 -21.15
CA THR A 3 -16.86 19.35 -20.58
C THR A 3 -15.70 18.42 -20.24
N THR A 4 -15.26 18.38 -18.99
CA THR A 4 -14.37 17.32 -18.49
C THR A 4 -15.20 16.05 -18.52
N THR A 5 -14.99 15.19 -19.50
CA THR A 5 -15.48 13.80 -19.44
C THR A 5 -14.74 13.16 -18.30
N LEU A 6 -15.46 12.87 -17.20
CA LEU A 6 -14.93 12.03 -16.13
C LEU A 6 -14.48 10.71 -16.77
N GLN A 7 -13.26 10.29 -16.48
CA GLN A 7 -12.77 8.97 -16.87
C GLN A 7 -13.69 7.92 -16.21
N PRO A 8 -14.04 6.84 -16.89
CA PRO A 8 -14.79 5.76 -16.26
C PRO A 8 -14.01 5.20 -15.07
N ASP A 9 -14.74 4.74 -14.07
CA ASP A 9 -14.15 4.08 -12.89
C ASP A 9 -13.60 2.69 -13.27
N GLY A 10 -12.62 2.22 -12.50
CA GLY A 10 -12.26 0.81 -12.52
C GLY A 10 -13.42 -0.07 -12.03
N VAL A 11 -13.44 -1.32 -12.47
CA VAL A 11 -14.46 -2.30 -12.07
C VAL A 11 -13.81 -3.45 -11.31
N LEU A 12 -14.24 -3.68 -10.06
CA LEU A 12 -13.85 -4.85 -9.28
C LEU A 12 -14.75 -6.04 -9.59
N SER A 13 -14.15 -7.19 -9.79
CA SER A 13 -14.80 -8.47 -10.00
C SER A 13 -14.07 -9.59 -9.25
N GLU A 14 -14.60 -10.81 -9.28
CA GLU A 14 -14.00 -12.00 -8.69
C GLU A 14 -13.57 -11.85 -7.23
N ILE A 15 -14.37 -11.15 -6.42
CA ILE A 15 -14.05 -10.89 -5.01
C ILE A 15 -14.15 -12.20 -4.23
N LYS A 16 -13.02 -12.65 -3.66
CA LYS A 16 -12.91 -13.94 -2.97
C LYS A 16 -12.26 -13.78 -1.60
N ASN A 17 -12.82 -14.43 -0.59
CA ASN A 17 -12.21 -14.55 0.73
C ASN A 17 -11.04 -15.55 0.67
N MET A 18 -9.85 -15.12 1.04
CA MET A 18 -8.64 -15.96 1.05
C MET A 18 -8.52 -16.84 2.31
N MET A 19 -9.42 -16.69 3.28
CA MET A 19 -9.38 -17.38 4.58
C MET A 19 -8.11 -17.11 5.39
N VAL A 20 -7.44 -15.99 5.12
CA VAL A 20 -6.19 -15.57 5.78
C VAL A 20 -6.47 -14.34 6.62
N ARG A 21 -6.17 -14.41 7.92
CA ARG A 21 -6.34 -13.28 8.86
C ARG A 21 -5.09 -12.40 8.86
N GLY A 22 -5.27 -11.15 8.45
CA GLY A 22 -4.15 -10.22 8.34
C GLY A 22 -4.54 -8.84 7.83
N VAL A 23 -3.60 -7.92 7.92
CA VAL A 23 -3.72 -6.54 7.44
C VAL A 23 -2.48 -6.11 6.67
N SER A 24 -2.60 -5.01 5.93
CA SER A 24 -1.52 -4.38 5.17
C SER A 24 -0.76 -5.38 4.28
N PRO A 25 -1.44 -6.04 3.33
CA PRO A 25 -0.78 -6.94 2.41
C PRO A 25 0.15 -6.16 1.46
N HIS A 26 1.23 -6.81 1.04
CA HIS A 26 2.07 -6.40 -0.08
C HIS A 26 2.35 -7.61 -0.96
N MET A 27 2.20 -7.44 -2.27
CA MET A 27 2.45 -8.49 -3.25
C MET A 27 3.67 -8.20 -4.11
N GLU A 28 4.39 -9.25 -4.47
CA GLU A 28 5.41 -9.19 -5.50
C GLU A 28 5.34 -10.41 -6.43
N VAL A 29 5.70 -10.21 -7.68
CA VAL A 29 5.88 -11.30 -8.65
C VAL A 29 7.26 -11.90 -8.43
N VAL A 30 7.33 -13.20 -8.14
CA VAL A 30 8.59 -13.95 -8.04
C VAL A 30 9.00 -14.48 -9.40
N ASP A 31 8.05 -15.10 -10.11
CA ASP A 31 8.22 -15.59 -11.47
C ASP A 31 6.85 -15.70 -12.18
N SER A 32 6.83 -16.24 -13.39
CA SER A 32 5.60 -16.38 -14.20
C SER A 32 4.52 -17.29 -13.60
N SER A 33 4.80 -18.00 -12.52
CA SER A 33 3.87 -18.91 -11.86
C SER A 33 3.68 -18.63 -10.36
N THR A 34 4.48 -17.73 -9.80
CA THR A 34 4.64 -17.61 -8.35
C THR A 34 4.59 -16.14 -7.89
N LEU A 35 3.78 -15.93 -6.88
CA LEU A 35 3.66 -14.67 -6.15
C LEU A 35 4.21 -14.84 -4.74
N ARG A 36 4.69 -13.75 -4.14
CA ARG A 36 4.95 -13.67 -2.72
C ARG A 36 4.05 -12.62 -2.10
N ILE A 37 3.43 -12.97 -0.99
CA ILE A 37 2.51 -12.10 -0.25
C ILE A 37 3.08 -11.89 1.15
N PHE A 38 3.26 -10.64 1.52
CA PHE A 38 3.62 -10.20 2.86
C PHE A 38 2.38 -9.60 3.51
N TYR A 39 2.17 -9.83 4.79
CA TYR A 39 1.08 -9.18 5.53
C TYR A 39 1.31 -9.22 7.03
N SER A 40 0.83 -8.22 7.75
CA SER A 40 0.80 -8.23 9.21
C SER A 40 -0.24 -9.24 9.66
N SER A 41 0.22 -10.40 10.15
CA SER A 41 -0.66 -11.50 10.53
C SER A 41 -1.36 -11.22 11.86
N LEU A 42 -2.63 -11.60 11.96
CA LEU A 42 -3.38 -11.57 13.21
C LEU A 42 -3.26 -12.88 14.02
N ASP A 43 -2.71 -13.94 13.42
CA ASP A 43 -2.55 -15.25 14.04
C ASP A 43 -1.14 -15.47 14.61
N VAL A 44 -0.14 -14.77 14.06
CA VAL A 44 1.24 -14.81 14.55
C VAL A 44 1.78 -13.39 14.72
N MET A 45 2.66 -13.20 15.70
CA MET A 45 3.27 -11.88 15.90
C MET A 45 4.35 -11.63 14.85
N GLY A 46 4.09 -10.71 13.92
CA GLY A 46 5.03 -10.29 12.87
C GLY A 46 4.44 -10.25 11.47
N LEU A 47 5.30 -9.99 10.52
CA LEU A 47 4.97 -9.98 9.11
C LEU A 47 5.05 -11.40 8.56
N ALA A 48 3.93 -11.97 8.18
CA ALA A 48 3.87 -13.28 7.54
C ALA A 48 4.34 -13.17 6.09
N VAL A 49 5.00 -14.23 5.61
CA VAL A 49 5.47 -14.34 4.22
C VAL A 49 4.94 -15.63 3.65
N ASP A 50 4.07 -15.53 2.67
CA ASP A 50 3.46 -16.67 1.99
C ASP A 50 3.91 -16.69 0.51
N LEU A 51 4.20 -17.88 -0.01
CA LEU A 51 4.44 -18.13 -1.43
C LEU A 51 3.17 -18.74 -2.02
N CYS A 52 2.68 -18.14 -3.09
CA CYS A 52 1.38 -18.49 -3.70
C CYS A 52 1.52 -18.72 -5.19
N ASP A 53 0.63 -19.52 -5.77
CA ASP A 53 0.36 -19.46 -7.21
C ASP A 53 -0.62 -18.30 -7.54
N TYR A 54 -0.93 -18.12 -8.82
CA TYR A 54 -1.85 -17.04 -9.25
C TYR A 54 -3.33 -17.35 -8.95
N GLU A 55 -3.66 -18.58 -8.58
CA GLU A 55 -4.96 -18.96 -8.01
C GLU A 55 -5.03 -18.68 -6.49
N LEU A 56 -3.92 -18.19 -5.90
CA LEU A 56 -3.75 -17.87 -4.49
C LEU A 56 -3.80 -19.10 -3.57
N ASN A 57 -3.33 -20.24 -4.05
CA ASN A 57 -2.98 -21.37 -3.20
C ASN A 57 -1.63 -21.06 -2.54
N CYS A 58 -1.66 -20.76 -1.25
CA CYS A 58 -0.51 -20.21 -0.53
C CYS A 58 0.11 -21.21 0.45
N ILE A 59 1.44 -21.14 0.57
CA ILE A 59 2.22 -21.89 1.55
C ILE A 59 3.07 -20.91 2.36
N ARG A 60 2.90 -20.92 3.70
CA ARG A 60 3.70 -20.11 4.61
C ARG A 60 5.19 -20.44 4.50
N GLN A 61 6.00 -19.43 4.21
CA GLN A 61 7.45 -19.54 4.18
C GLN A 61 8.08 -19.17 5.53
N GLY A 62 7.55 -18.19 6.21
CA GLY A 62 8.07 -17.73 7.47
C GLY A 62 7.39 -16.50 8.04
N VAL A 63 8.01 -15.92 9.07
CA VAL A 63 7.57 -14.69 9.73
C VAL A 63 8.77 -13.79 9.96
N VAL A 64 8.65 -12.52 9.59
CA VAL A 64 9.65 -11.48 9.84
C VAL A 64 9.22 -10.65 11.04
N ASN A 65 10.08 -10.57 12.04
CA ASN A 65 9.78 -9.84 13.27
C ASN A 65 10.08 -8.33 13.11
N ARG A 66 9.32 -7.50 13.84
CA ARG A 66 9.52 -6.04 13.93
C ARG A 66 9.30 -5.27 12.64
N VAL A 67 8.68 -5.87 11.65
CA VAL A 67 8.31 -5.25 10.39
C VAL A 67 6.78 -5.21 10.31
N GLN A 68 6.22 -4.06 10.02
CA GLN A 68 4.79 -3.85 9.77
C GLN A 68 4.62 -2.99 8.52
N ASP A 69 3.51 -3.13 7.82
CA ASP A 69 3.15 -2.30 6.66
C ASP A 69 4.32 -2.21 5.67
N LEU A 70 4.80 -3.35 5.18
CA LEU A 70 5.97 -3.45 4.30
C LEU A 70 5.59 -3.14 2.85
N THR A 71 6.44 -2.37 2.18
CA THR A 71 6.56 -2.32 0.72
C THR A 71 7.99 -2.64 0.30
N LEU A 72 8.17 -3.35 -0.82
CA LEU A 72 9.46 -3.78 -1.35
C LEU A 72 9.66 -3.31 -2.77
N ILE A 73 10.89 -2.90 -3.08
CA ILE A 73 11.28 -2.51 -4.43
C ILE A 73 12.72 -2.93 -4.72
N THR A 74 13.01 -3.33 -5.94
CA THR A 74 14.39 -3.51 -6.39
C THR A 74 14.86 -2.22 -7.05
N THR A 75 15.84 -1.58 -6.44
CA THR A 75 16.45 -0.35 -6.94
C THR A 75 17.31 -0.62 -8.18
N VAL A 76 17.66 0.41 -8.95
CA VAL A 76 18.40 0.25 -10.21
C VAL A 76 19.82 -0.35 -10.05
N ASP A 77 20.38 -0.32 -8.85
CA ASP A 77 21.63 -0.99 -8.52
C ASP A 77 21.44 -2.46 -8.08
N GLY A 78 20.23 -3.00 -8.23
CA GLY A 78 19.88 -4.39 -7.93
C GLY A 78 19.69 -4.68 -6.43
N VAL A 79 19.67 -3.65 -5.57
CA VAL A 79 19.42 -3.83 -4.14
C VAL A 79 17.92 -3.96 -3.87
N ARG A 80 17.51 -5.05 -3.23
CA ARG A 80 16.13 -5.27 -2.80
C ARG A 80 15.88 -4.53 -1.49
N ARG A 81 15.21 -3.40 -1.59
CA ARG A 81 14.99 -2.46 -0.49
C ARG A 81 13.55 -2.50 0.00
N GLY A 82 13.39 -2.65 1.31
CA GLY A 82 12.10 -2.54 1.97
C GLY A 82 11.94 -1.19 2.66
N TYR A 83 10.69 -0.72 2.67
CA TYR A 83 10.25 0.39 3.50
C TYR A 83 9.07 -0.11 4.33
N TYR A 84 9.11 0.15 5.63
CA TYR A 84 8.16 -0.43 6.56
C TYR A 84 8.02 0.41 7.81
N VAL A 85 6.99 0.14 8.58
CA VAL A 85 6.73 0.82 9.84
C VAL A 85 7.33 0.04 11.00
N GLU A 86 8.06 0.75 11.87
CA GLU A 86 8.52 0.24 13.14
C GLU A 86 8.32 1.29 14.25
N LEU A 87 8.08 0.83 15.47
CA LEU A 87 8.03 1.70 16.63
C LEU A 87 9.45 2.09 17.03
N ASN A 88 9.77 3.38 16.94
CA ASN A 88 11.06 3.89 17.42
C ASN A 88 11.14 3.75 18.95
N PRO A 89 12.11 3.00 19.48
CA PRO A 89 12.19 2.75 20.92
C PRO A 89 12.48 4.00 21.76
N ASN A 90 13.07 5.02 21.14
CA ASN A 90 13.45 6.26 21.83
C ASN A 90 12.29 7.26 21.87
N THR A 91 11.63 7.48 20.74
CA THR A 91 10.54 8.47 20.62
C THR A 91 9.18 7.90 20.96
N LYS A 92 9.03 6.55 20.95
CA LYS A 92 7.76 5.83 21.11
C LYS A 92 6.74 6.14 20.02
N SER A 93 7.20 6.71 18.91
CA SER A 93 6.39 6.98 17.72
C SER A 93 6.62 5.92 16.64
N LYS A 94 5.62 5.71 15.81
CA LYS A 94 5.79 4.97 14.56
C LYS A 94 6.61 5.82 13.59
N GLU A 95 7.57 5.20 12.93
CA GLU A 95 8.41 5.83 11.91
C GLU A 95 8.56 4.88 10.72
N ILE A 96 8.81 5.45 9.54
CA ILE A 96 9.16 4.66 8.36
C ILE A 96 10.64 4.35 8.40
N TYR A 97 10.96 3.08 8.32
CA TYR A 97 12.31 2.54 8.24
C TYR A 97 12.61 2.04 6.83
N THR A 98 13.87 1.98 6.48
CA THR A 98 14.37 1.28 5.30
C THR A 98 15.38 0.22 5.71
N ALA A 99 15.40 -0.89 4.96
CA ALA A 99 16.36 -1.98 5.13
C ALA A 99 16.63 -2.69 3.80
N ILE A 100 17.70 -3.49 3.76
CA ILE A 100 17.98 -4.40 2.66
C ILE A 100 17.37 -5.75 3.01
N PHE A 101 16.49 -6.26 2.16
CA PHE A 101 15.85 -7.56 2.33
C PHE A 101 16.52 -8.65 1.51
N SER A 102 16.56 -9.86 2.06
CA SER A 102 16.93 -11.07 1.33
C SER A 102 15.99 -11.34 0.16
N GLU A 103 16.42 -12.13 -0.81
CA GLU A 103 15.62 -12.49 -1.97
C GLU A 103 14.32 -13.20 -1.60
N ASP A 104 14.35 -14.05 -0.58
CA ASP A 104 13.17 -14.73 -0.04
C ASP A 104 12.27 -13.85 0.85
N GLY A 105 12.74 -12.64 1.19
CA GLY A 105 12.02 -11.69 2.04
C GLY A 105 11.96 -12.06 3.52
N LEU A 106 12.65 -13.10 3.95
CA LEU A 106 12.58 -13.62 5.33
C LEU A 106 13.56 -12.98 6.29
N THR A 107 14.59 -12.32 5.78
CA THR A 107 15.60 -11.62 6.58
C THR A 107 15.87 -10.24 6.04
N TYR A 108 16.36 -9.37 6.91
CA TYR A 108 16.76 -8.02 6.51
C TYR A 108 17.98 -7.53 7.30
N SER A 109 18.69 -6.57 6.75
CA SER A 109 19.87 -5.93 7.32
C SER A 109 19.85 -4.42 7.09
N GLU A 110 20.79 -3.70 7.72
CA GLU A 110 20.97 -2.25 7.54
C GLU A 110 19.71 -1.42 7.82
N SER A 111 18.88 -1.88 8.76
CA SER A 111 17.67 -1.16 9.15
C SER A 111 17.98 0.20 9.74
N LYS A 112 17.33 1.23 9.22
CA LYS A 112 17.39 2.58 9.79
C LYS A 112 16.13 3.39 9.52
N SER A 113 15.80 4.29 10.45
CA SER A 113 14.71 5.26 10.29
C SER A 113 15.03 6.26 9.16
N LEU A 114 14.01 6.60 8.38
CA LEU A 114 14.04 7.69 7.40
C LEU A 114 13.80 9.07 8.04
N GLY A 115 13.44 9.11 9.32
CA GLY A 115 13.18 10.35 10.07
C GLY A 115 11.84 11.01 9.75
N PHE A 116 10.93 10.32 9.09
CA PHE A 116 9.57 10.82 8.85
C PHE A 116 8.70 10.56 10.09
N ASN A 117 8.59 11.55 10.95
CA ASN A 117 7.77 11.51 12.16
C ASN A 117 6.76 12.68 12.24
N ASP A 118 6.59 13.44 11.19
CA ASP A 118 5.62 14.53 11.02
C ASP A 118 5.28 15.35 12.28
N GLY A 119 6.31 15.66 13.09
CA GLY A 119 6.15 16.53 14.27
C GLY A 119 5.51 15.87 15.48
N GLY A 120 5.54 14.55 15.58
CA GLY A 120 5.04 13.78 16.73
C GLY A 120 3.62 13.27 16.55
N SER A 121 2.97 13.55 15.45
CA SER A 121 1.83 12.77 15.01
C SER A 121 2.34 11.42 14.49
N MET A 122 1.67 10.35 14.86
CA MET A 122 2.03 9.02 14.37
C MET A 122 1.84 9.01 12.86
N ALA A 123 2.92 8.78 12.11
CA ALA A 123 2.75 8.28 10.76
C ALA A 123 1.90 7.01 10.90
N TRP A 124 0.72 7.00 10.32
CA TRP A 124 -0.13 5.80 10.40
C TRP A 124 0.54 4.64 9.66
N GLY A 125 1.44 4.96 8.73
CA GLY A 125 2.20 3.97 8.02
C GLY A 125 1.62 3.65 6.66
N VAL A 126 1.51 2.38 6.35
CA VAL A 126 1.13 1.83 5.06
C VAL A 126 1.91 2.53 3.93
N PRO A 127 3.26 2.45 3.96
CA PRO A 127 4.06 3.02 2.89
C PRO A 127 3.89 2.20 1.62
N ASP A 128 3.83 2.89 0.49
CA ASP A 128 4.01 2.31 -0.83
C ASP A 128 5.24 2.89 -1.51
N SER A 129 5.92 2.11 -2.34
CA SER A 129 7.16 2.49 -3.02
C SER A 129 7.11 2.23 -4.50
N VAL A 130 7.54 3.21 -5.27
CA VAL A 130 7.58 3.10 -6.72
C VAL A 130 8.92 3.56 -7.27
N LEU A 131 9.40 2.85 -8.32
CA LEU A 131 10.58 3.26 -9.07
C LEU A 131 10.18 4.29 -10.12
N LEU A 132 10.80 5.46 -10.08
CA LEU A 132 10.60 6.52 -11.05
C LEU A 132 11.39 6.24 -12.35
N PRO A 133 10.99 6.81 -13.49
CA PRO A 133 11.73 6.66 -14.76
C PRO A 133 13.20 7.08 -14.70
N ASP A 134 13.56 8.00 -13.80
CA ASP A 134 14.96 8.43 -13.58
C ASP A 134 15.73 7.53 -12.60
N GLY A 135 15.12 6.43 -12.16
CA GLY A 135 15.69 5.44 -11.26
C GLY A 135 15.62 5.79 -9.79
N ARG A 136 15.12 6.96 -9.42
CA ARG A 136 14.86 7.29 -8.02
C ARG A 136 13.63 6.55 -7.50
N VAL A 137 13.50 6.47 -6.18
CA VAL A 137 12.34 5.88 -5.51
C VAL A 137 11.44 7.01 -5.00
N ARG A 138 10.13 6.90 -5.22
CA ARG A 138 9.14 7.69 -4.51
C ARG A 138 8.40 6.83 -3.52
N LEU A 139 8.25 7.34 -2.30
CA LEU A 139 7.43 6.75 -1.25
C LEU A 139 6.15 7.55 -1.10
N TYR A 140 5.04 6.84 -0.87
CA TYR A 140 3.78 7.39 -0.42
C TYR A 140 3.45 6.80 0.94
N TRP A 141 2.80 7.56 1.82
CA TRP A 141 2.34 7.03 3.11
C TRP A 141 1.23 7.89 3.70
N VAL A 142 0.49 7.30 4.61
CA VAL A 142 -0.50 8.02 5.41
C VAL A 142 0.21 8.84 6.48
N ALA A 143 0.08 10.15 6.40
CA ALA A 143 0.61 11.08 7.39
C ALA A 143 -0.54 11.80 8.09
N GLU A 144 -0.26 12.25 9.31
CA GLU A 144 -1.09 13.14 10.10
C GLU A 144 -2.50 12.62 10.40
N SER A 145 -2.71 12.26 11.64
CA SER A 145 -4.00 11.87 12.18
C SER A 145 -4.31 12.78 13.39
N THR A 146 -4.63 14.02 13.11
CA THR A 146 -4.98 15.01 14.15
C THR A 146 -6.49 15.15 14.34
N GLY A 147 -7.23 14.07 14.27
CA GLY A 147 -8.67 14.05 14.48
C GLY A 147 -9.43 13.43 13.31
N MET A 148 -10.75 13.56 13.35
CA MET A 148 -11.62 13.05 12.29
C MET A 148 -11.28 13.71 10.94
N ARG A 149 -11.01 12.91 9.91
CA ARG A 149 -10.62 13.34 8.55
C ARG A 149 -9.31 14.13 8.50
N GLY A 150 -8.38 13.84 9.44
CA GLY A 150 -7.05 14.42 9.42
C GLY A 150 -6.03 13.70 8.57
N GLU A 151 -6.32 12.45 8.15
CA GLU A 151 -5.43 11.64 7.34
C GLU A 151 -5.22 12.25 5.96
N LYS A 152 -3.98 12.17 5.53
CA LYS A 152 -3.53 12.69 4.24
C LYS A 152 -2.51 11.72 3.64
N ILE A 153 -2.51 11.60 2.34
CA ILE A 153 -1.42 10.93 1.64
C ILE A 153 -0.36 11.96 1.29
N VAL A 154 0.83 11.71 1.78
CA VAL A 154 2.04 12.46 1.44
C VAL A 154 2.98 11.60 0.61
N SER A 155 3.97 12.23 0.00
CA SER A 155 5.05 11.51 -0.67
C SER A 155 6.40 12.17 -0.45
N ALA A 156 7.45 11.40 -0.68
CA ALA A 156 8.82 11.88 -0.73
C ALA A 156 9.57 11.16 -1.83
N THR A 157 10.42 11.89 -2.52
CA THR A 157 11.27 11.35 -3.58
C THR A 157 12.69 11.22 -3.08
N SER A 158 13.34 10.10 -3.38
CA SER A 158 14.72 9.86 -2.95
C SER A 158 15.70 10.80 -3.66
N ASP A 159 16.75 11.21 -2.93
CA ASP A 159 17.78 12.10 -3.45
C ASP A 159 18.68 11.40 -4.50
N SER A 160 18.64 10.09 -4.55
CA SER A 160 19.40 9.27 -5.48
C SER A 160 18.71 7.95 -5.76
N PRO A 161 19.13 7.20 -6.81
CA PRO A 161 18.60 5.87 -7.13
C PRO A 161 18.74 4.82 -6.03
N LYS A 162 19.55 5.08 -4.99
CA LYS A 162 19.73 4.14 -3.87
C LYS A 162 18.53 4.07 -2.92
N GLY A 163 17.57 5.01 -2.97
CA GLY A 163 16.38 5.00 -2.13
C GLY A 163 16.66 5.05 -0.61
N ILE A 164 17.67 5.83 -0.17
CA ILE A 164 18.10 5.86 1.23
C ILE A 164 17.78 7.18 1.94
N LYS A 165 17.88 8.27 1.21
CA LYS A 165 17.56 9.62 1.68
C LYS A 165 16.45 10.19 0.81
N PHE A 166 15.51 10.87 1.42
CA PHE A 166 14.34 11.37 0.76
C PHE A 166 14.12 12.84 1.08
N THR A 167 13.60 13.57 0.10
CA THR A 167 13.06 14.91 0.27
C THR A 167 11.55 14.84 0.09
N LYS A 168 10.78 15.39 1.03
CA LYS A 168 9.32 15.44 0.93
C LYS A 168 8.90 16.21 -0.30
N ASP A 169 7.99 15.65 -1.07
CA ASP A 169 7.36 16.34 -2.19
C ASP A 169 6.39 17.42 -1.66
N PRO A 170 6.31 18.59 -2.28
CA PRO A 170 5.41 19.66 -1.82
C PRO A 170 3.94 19.27 -1.90
N GLY A 171 3.15 19.68 -0.91
CA GLY A 171 1.70 19.44 -0.84
C GLY A 171 1.33 18.00 -0.48
N TYR A 172 0.06 17.71 -0.60
CA TYR A 172 -0.52 16.40 -0.33
C TYR A 172 -0.91 15.71 -1.62
N ARG A 173 -0.88 14.37 -1.62
CA ARG A 173 -1.35 13.57 -2.77
C ARG A 173 -2.86 13.49 -2.74
N LEU A 174 -3.41 13.17 -1.55
CA LEU A 174 -4.83 13.14 -1.24
C LEU A 174 -5.03 13.69 0.17
N GLU A 175 -6.19 14.30 0.42
CA GLU A 175 -6.57 14.89 1.71
C GLU A 175 -7.95 14.37 2.15
N ASN A 176 -8.35 14.76 3.36
CA ASN A 176 -9.70 14.56 3.88
C ASN A 176 -10.11 13.11 4.12
N GLY A 177 -9.20 12.28 4.62
CA GLY A 177 -9.49 10.92 5.04
C GLY A 177 -9.21 9.83 4.00
N TYR A 178 -8.56 10.17 2.89
CA TYR A 178 -8.00 9.15 2.00
C TYR A 178 -6.73 8.57 2.62
N VAL A 179 -6.64 7.24 2.57
CA VAL A 179 -5.61 6.44 3.25
C VAL A 179 -5.18 5.27 2.36
N ASP A 180 -4.18 4.50 2.78
CA ASP A 180 -3.78 3.19 2.23
C ASP A 180 -3.59 3.22 0.70
N PHE A 181 -2.62 4.00 0.28
CA PHE A 181 -2.38 4.32 -1.12
C PHE A 181 -1.41 3.33 -1.76
N GLU A 182 -1.81 2.73 -2.88
CA GLU A 182 -0.99 1.80 -3.66
C GLU A 182 -0.93 2.23 -5.12
N VAL A 183 0.27 2.43 -5.64
CA VAL A 183 0.51 2.71 -7.07
C VAL A 183 0.57 1.40 -7.85
N LEU A 184 -0.38 1.20 -8.73
CA LEU A 184 -0.46 0.01 -9.59
C LEU A 184 0.40 0.12 -10.86
N ARG A 185 0.56 1.34 -11.38
CA ARG A 185 1.35 1.65 -12.56
C ARG A 185 2.02 3.00 -12.41
N ALA A 186 3.29 3.07 -12.81
CA ALA A 186 4.09 4.28 -12.80
C ALA A 186 4.89 4.41 -14.10
N GLU A 187 4.23 4.80 -15.16
CA GLU A 187 4.82 5.03 -16.48
C GLU A 187 4.78 6.52 -16.83
N GLU A 188 5.56 6.92 -17.82
CA GLU A 188 5.57 8.32 -18.26
C GLU A 188 4.17 8.77 -18.70
N ASN A 189 3.63 9.77 -18.01
CA ASN A 189 2.28 10.32 -18.21
C ASN A 189 1.11 9.33 -18.01
N ASN A 190 1.37 8.16 -17.44
CA ASN A 190 0.36 7.13 -17.25
C ASN A 190 0.54 6.42 -15.89
N TRP A 191 -0.06 7.01 -14.86
CA TRP A 191 -0.03 6.48 -13.51
C TRP A 191 -1.43 6.03 -13.10
N GLU A 192 -1.48 4.91 -12.42
CA GLU A 192 -2.71 4.34 -11.87
C GLU A 192 -2.49 4.00 -10.41
N ALA A 193 -3.50 4.22 -9.56
CA ALA A 193 -3.46 3.88 -8.15
C ALA A 193 -4.82 3.43 -7.65
N VAL A 194 -4.79 2.65 -6.58
CA VAL A 194 -5.94 2.40 -5.71
C VAL A 194 -5.66 2.95 -4.32
N PHE A 195 -6.69 3.34 -3.63
CA PHE A 195 -6.59 3.88 -2.29
C PHE A 195 -7.89 3.69 -1.52
N SER A 196 -7.79 3.65 -0.20
CA SER A 196 -8.96 3.55 0.67
C SER A 196 -9.43 4.92 1.11
N TYR A 197 -10.71 5.04 1.42
CA TYR A 197 -11.30 6.23 2.01
C TYR A 197 -12.00 5.91 3.31
N SER A 198 -11.58 6.58 4.38
CA SER A 198 -12.22 6.53 5.68
C SER A 198 -13.09 7.77 5.87
N PRO A 199 -14.41 7.70 5.70
CA PRO A 199 -15.30 8.87 5.61
C PRO A 199 -15.34 9.71 6.90
N GLU A 200 -14.94 9.17 8.03
CA GLU A 200 -14.97 9.84 9.32
C GLU A 200 -13.58 9.99 9.96
N GLY A 201 -12.51 9.66 9.24
CA GLY A 201 -11.16 9.65 9.80
C GLY A 201 -10.97 8.64 10.93
N LEU A 202 -11.90 7.72 11.05
CA LEU A 202 -11.85 6.62 11.98
C LEU A 202 -11.70 5.33 11.18
N PRO A 203 -10.77 4.43 11.53
CA PRO A 203 -10.69 3.11 10.88
C PRO A 203 -11.93 2.26 11.19
N ARG A 204 -13.02 2.91 11.56
CA ARG A 204 -14.17 2.21 12.11
C ARG A 204 -15.12 1.77 11.05
N ILE A 205 -15.30 2.45 9.86
CA ILE A 205 -16.29 1.92 8.96
C ILE A 205 -16.97 2.94 8.09
N PRO A 206 -17.56 2.48 7.02
CA PRO A 206 -17.01 1.55 6.04
C PRO A 206 -15.96 2.25 5.20
N GLN A 207 -14.80 1.67 5.12
CA GLN A 207 -13.80 2.11 4.16
C GLN A 207 -14.11 1.49 2.80
N SER A 208 -13.86 2.23 1.75
CA SER A 208 -14.09 1.77 0.39
C SER A 208 -12.84 2.02 -0.45
N ILE A 209 -12.63 1.18 -1.47
CA ILE A 209 -11.54 1.36 -2.42
C ILE A 209 -12.00 2.28 -3.54
N PHE A 210 -11.11 3.18 -3.93
CA PHE A 210 -11.22 4.10 -5.06
C PHE A 210 -10.10 3.83 -6.04
N TYR A 211 -10.32 4.19 -7.28
CA TYR A 211 -9.34 4.17 -8.35
C TYR A 211 -9.06 5.58 -8.84
N GLY A 212 -7.80 5.88 -9.08
CA GLY A 212 -7.38 7.17 -9.58
C GLY A 212 -6.25 7.08 -10.58
N THR A 213 -6.12 8.12 -11.40
CA THR A 213 -5.08 8.26 -12.40
C THR A 213 -4.27 9.53 -12.18
N SER A 214 -3.04 9.56 -12.70
CA SER A 214 -2.17 10.72 -12.63
C SER A 214 -1.24 10.77 -13.85
N LYS A 215 -0.68 11.94 -14.12
CA LYS A 215 0.36 12.13 -15.15
C LYS A 215 1.77 12.15 -14.55
N ASP A 216 1.88 12.41 -13.26
CA ASP A 216 3.16 12.69 -12.61
C ASP A 216 3.35 11.94 -11.27
N GLY A 217 2.29 11.23 -10.83
CA GLY A 217 2.24 10.59 -9.52
C GLY A 217 2.16 11.58 -8.34
N LEU A 218 1.95 12.87 -8.60
CA LEU A 218 1.85 13.92 -7.59
C LEU A 218 0.45 14.53 -7.51
N THR A 219 -0.23 14.61 -8.63
CA THR A 219 -1.58 15.14 -8.75
C THR A 219 -2.49 14.04 -9.27
N TRP A 220 -3.50 13.66 -8.48
CA TRP A 220 -4.37 12.53 -8.76
C TRP A 220 -5.78 12.97 -9.13
N GLU A 221 -6.34 12.33 -10.16
CA GLU A 221 -7.70 12.53 -10.63
C GLU A 221 -8.49 11.24 -10.41
N PHE A 222 -9.71 11.35 -9.89
CA PHE A 222 -10.64 10.23 -9.67
C PHE A 222 -12.07 10.75 -9.67
N THR A 223 -13.04 9.85 -9.90
CA THR A 223 -14.43 10.23 -10.04
C THR A 223 -15.13 10.55 -8.72
N GLY A 224 -14.58 10.06 -7.62
CA GLY A 224 -15.20 10.14 -6.30
C GLY A 224 -16.20 9.01 -6.02
N ASN A 225 -16.30 8.02 -6.91
CA ASN A 225 -17.11 6.82 -6.70
C ASN A 225 -16.24 5.68 -6.15
N ALA A 226 -16.76 4.97 -5.16
CA ALA A 226 -16.13 3.76 -4.68
C ALA A 226 -16.26 2.64 -5.71
N ILE A 227 -15.17 1.89 -5.94
CA ILE A 227 -15.17 0.71 -6.80
C ILE A 227 -15.43 -0.58 -6.02
N SER A 228 -15.22 -0.60 -4.69
CA SER A 228 -15.53 -1.74 -3.82
C SER A 228 -16.99 -1.73 -3.38
N PRO A 229 -17.54 -2.92 -3.02
CA PRO A 229 -18.82 -2.99 -2.33
C PRO A 229 -18.83 -2.18 -1.02
N THR A 230 -20.00 -1.64 -0.65
CA THR A 230 -20.15 -0.77 0.53
C THR A 230 -20.67 -1.48 1.77
N ASN A 231 -20.84 -2.80 1.71
CA ASN A 231 -21.34 -3.62 2.81
C ASN A 231 -20.26 -4.17 3.74
N MET A 232 -19.00 -3.96 3.42
CA MET A 232 -17.82 -4.29 4.23
C MET A 232 -16.79 -3.20 4.10
N SER A 233 -15.86 -3.10 5.06
CA SER A 233 -14.70 -2.21 4.97
C SER A 233 -13.56 -2.87 4.20
N TYR A 234 -13.02 -2.17 3.24
CA TYR A 234 -11.85 -2.57 2.44
C TYR A 234 -10.71 -1.61 2.71
N LEU A 235 -9.60 -2.13 3.23
CA LEU A 235 -8.42 -1.37 3.65
C LEU A 235 -7.17 -1.92 2.97
N ASP A 236 -6.11 -1.16 3.02
CA ASP A 236 -4.76 -1.58 2.64
C ASP A 236 -4.73 -2.34 1.30
N PRO A 237 -5.26 -1.79 0.19
CA PRO A 237 -5.17 -2.48 -1.08
C PRO A 237 -3.71 -2.60 -1.54
N THR A 238 -3.34 -3.73 -2.13
CA THR A 238 -2.11 -3.92 -2.90
C THR A 238 -2.44 -4.60 -4.20
N GLY A 239 -1.61 -4.43 -5.24
CA GLY A 239 -1.94 -4.99 -6.55
C GLY A 239 -0.75 -5.25 -7.46
N ILE A 240 -0.94 -6.18 -8.38
CA ILE A 240 -0.01 -6.50 -9.46
C ILE A 240 -0.72 -6.54 -10.81
N LEU A 241 -0.04 -6.11 -11.86
CA LEU A 241 -0.53 -6.20 -13.22
C LEU A 241 -0.42 -7.65 -13.74
N LEU A 242 -1.51 -8.16 -14.30
CA LEU A 242 -1.56 -9.48 -14.94
C LEU A 242 -1.31 -9.36 -16.45
N ASP A 243 -0.91 -10.47 -17.09
CA ASP A 243 -0.62 -10.54 -18.54
C ASP A 243 -1.80 -10.15 -19.43
N ASN A 244 -3.02 -10.28 -18.93
CA ASN A 244 -4.25 -9.91 -19.65
C ASN A 244 -4.61 -8.42 -19.55
N GLY A 245 -3.78 -7.62 -18.86
CA GLY A 245 -3.99 -6.19 -18.67
C GLY A 245 -4.92 -5.80 -17.54
N THR A 246 -5.40 -6.76 -16.74
CA THR A 246 -6.11 -6.48 -15.48
C THR A 246 -5.15 -6.51 -14.29
N TYR A 247 -5.62 -6.07 -13.12
CA TYR A 247 -4.84 -6.19 -11.88
C TYR A 247 -5.43 -7.25 -10.97
N LEU A 248 -4.57 -8.09 -10.39
CA LEU A 248 -4.92 -8.84 -9.20
C LEU A 248 -4.68 -7.94 -7.98
N LEU A 249 -5.73 -7.69 -7.21
CA LEU A 249 -5.64 -6.94 -5.96
C LEU A 249 -5.82 -7.88 -4.76
N ILE A 250 -5.19 -7.53 -3.64
CA ILE A 250 -5.50 -8.07 -2.32
C ILE A 250 -5.79 -6.88 -1.40
N SER A 251 -6.78 -7.02 -0.52
CA SER A 251 -7.14 -6.00 0.46
C SER A 251 -7.50 -6.65 1.80
N SER A 252 -7.26 -5.92 2.88
CA SER A 252 -7.75 -6.26 4.21
C SER A 252 -9.23 -5.93 4.29
N VAL A 253 -10.07 -6.89 4.63
CA VAL A 253 -11.53 -6.69 4.66
C VAL A 253 -12.06 -6.99 6.05
N ALA A 254 -12.89 -6.09 6.56
CA ALA A 254 -13.57 -6.25 7.84
C ALA A 254 -15.08 -6.05 7.67
N PRO A 255 -15.89 -6.73 8.50
CA PRO A 255 -17.32 -6.43 8.60
C PRO A 255 -17.57 -4.98 8.99
N ASN A 256 -18.67 -4.41 8.54
CA ASN A 256 -19.07 -3.03 8.86
C ASN A 256 -19.50 -2.82 10.32
N GLU A 257 -19.43 -3.84 11.16
CA GLU A 257 -19.85 -3.74 12.56
C GLU A 257 -18.76 -3.11 13.42
N LEU A 258 -19.15 -2.14 14.23
CA LEU A 258 -18.26 -1.42 15.15
C LEU A 258 -17.61 -2.38 16.14
N GLY A 259 -16.29 -2.43 16.15
CA GLY A 259 -15.49 -3.18 17.12
C GLY A 259 -14.96 -4.51 16.65
N ASP A 260 -15.39 -4.99 15.50
CA ASP A 260 -14.77 -6.16 14.88
C ASP A 260 -13.48 -5.78 14.21
N ARG A 261 -12.38 -6.40 14.64
CA ARG A 261 -11.04 -6.26 14.08
C ARG A 261 -10.55 -7.54 13.42
N ASP A 262 -11.43 -8.45 13.12
CA ASP A 262 -11.12 -9.69 12.41
C ASP A 262 -10.98 -9.43 10.92
N TYR A 263 -9.88 -8.78 10.56
CA TYR A 263 -9.53 -8.54 9.18
C TYR A 263 -9.13 -9.84 8.49
N ILE A 264 -9.72 -10.06 7.32
CA ILE A 264 -9.43 -11.20 6.45
C ILE A 264 -8.96 -10.64 5.12
N LEU A 265 -7.94 -11.25 4.53
CA LEU A 265 -7.49 -10.88 3.18
C LEU A 265 -8.50 -11.37 2.14
N TYR A 266 -8.86 -10.50 1.23
CA TYR A 266 -9.70 -10.77 0.07
C TYR A 266 -8.91 -10.47 -1.19
N SER A 267 -9.00 -11.36 -2.16
CA SER A 267 -8.53 -11.12 -3.52
C SER A 267 -9.65 -10.61 -4.40
N MET A 268 -9.30 -9.84 -5.41
CA MET A 268 -10.22 -9.30 -6.41
C MET A 268 -9.49 -8.96 -7.71
N VAL A 269 -10.21 -8.92 -8.81
CA VAL A 269 -9.69 -8.50 -10.11
C VAL A 269 -10.18 -7.10 -10.42
N LEU A 270 -9.26 -6.19 -10.70
CA LEU A 270 -9.56 -4.83 -11.16
C LEU A 270 -9.34 -4.74 -12.67
N THR A 271 -10.40 -4.38 -13.39
CA THR A 271 -10.31 -3.96 -14.79
C THR A 271 -10.35 -2.44 -14.83
N THR A 272 -9.31 -1.82 -15.39
CA THR A 272 -9.22 -0.37 -15.57
C THR A 272 -9.80 0.05 -16.94
N PRO A 273 -10.18 1.32 -17.10
CA PRO A 273 -10.77 1.85 -18.34
C PRO A 273 -9.88 1.72 -19.56
#